data_cf21c891317abbc88db205cf718be796
#
_entry.id   cf21c891317abbc88db205cf718be796
#
_cell.length_a   1.000
_cell.length_b   1.000
_cell.length_c   1.000
_cell.angle_alpha   90.00
_cell.angle_beta   90.00
_cell.angle_gamma   90.00
#
_symmetry.space_group_name_H-M   'P 1'
#
loop_
_entity.id
_entity.type
_entity.pdbx_description
1 polymer ?
#
loop_
_entity_poly.entity_id
_entity_poly.type
_entity_poly.pdbx_seq_one_letter_code
_entity_poly.pdbx_strand_id
1 'polypeptide(L)'
;MKIGVLAQRPDEWHVERLLEALRRRDIEAYHLPPTRFLSRIGLRPRVSIRGYPIDDYDAIIVRRVPGGSPEQVFYRMDVLHRLEDLGIYLMNSAESIERAVDKYYTSTLLEDAGIKTPRTVVTESYREAMEAFEELGGDVVVKPLFGSFGVGMIRVSDPDLAHRVFRAIELIRGVYYLQEYIPHRNRDIRAFVIGDRVAASMIRIGADWRTNISRGGRAKPLTLSPELEELSLKAARV
;
A
#
# COMPACT_ATOMS: atom_id res chain seq x y z
N MET A 1 7.44 24.22 -14.62
CA MET A 1 7.26 22.81 -14.22
C MET A 1 5.86 22.66 -13.66
N LYS A 2 5.12 21.69 -14.14
CA LYS A 2 3.72 21.42 -13.81
C LYS A 2 3.57 20.04 -13.16
N ILE A 3 3.16 20.00 -11.89
CA ILE A 3 3.09 18.76 -11.11
C ILE A 3 1.67 18.51 -10.64
N GLY A 4 1.21 17.25 -10.83
CA GLY A 4 -0.04 16.76 -10.28
C GLY A 4 0.14 16.06 -8.94
N VAL A 5 -0.82 16.25 -8.00
CA VAL A 5 -0.93 15.41 -6.81
C VAL A 5 -2.17 14.53 -6.94
N LEU A 6 -1.97 13.26 -7.22
CA LEU A 6 -3.04 12.29 -7.43
C LEU A 6 -3.57 11.79 -6.10
N ALA A 7 -4.76 12.22 -5.75
CA ALA A 7 -5.45 11.86 -4.51
C ALA A 7 -6.97 11.97 -4.67
N GLN A 8 -7.71 11.27 -3.82
CA GLN A 8 -9.16 11.25 -3.93
C GLN A 8 -9.81 12.58 -3.56
N ARG A 9 -9.32 13.24 -2.52
CA ARG A 9 -9.85 14.51 -2.03
C ARG A 9 -8.73 15.55 -1.88
N PRO A 10 -9.01 16.81 -2.23
CA PRO A 10 -8.04 17.91 -2.10
C PRO A 10 -7.81 18.34 -0.65
N ASP A 11 -8.81 18.15 0.24
CA ASP A 11 -8.84 18.57 1.64
C ASP A 11 -8.19 17.56 2.60
N GLU A 12 -7.52 16.53 2.09
CA GLU A 12 -6.69 15.66 2.90
C GLU A 12 -5.42 16.41 3.32
N TRP A 13 -5.15 16.50 4.64
CA TRP A 13 -4.02 17.25 5.20
C TRP A 13 -2.70 17.09 4.43
N HIS A 14 -2.34 15.85 4.09
CA HIS A 14 -1.10 15.58 3.37
C HIS A 14 -1.13 16.05 1.90
N VAL A 15 -2.31 16.12 1.27
CA VAL A 15 -2.47 16.65 -0.09
C VAL A 15 -2.29 18.17 -0.06
N GLU A 16 -2.91 18.85 0.89
CA GLU A 16 -2.75 20.29 1.09
C GLU A 16 -1.29 20.67 1.35
N ARG A 17 -0.60 19.90 2.24
CA ARG A 17 0.82 20.16 2.53
C ARG A 17 1.72 19.94 1.31
N LEU A 18 1.46 18.92 0.48
CA LEU A 18 2.20 18.70 -0.77
C LEU A 18 1.98 19.84 -1.76
N LEU A 19 0.73 20.24 -1.99
CA LEU A 19 0.41 21.35 -2.89
C LEU A 19 1.03 22.67 -2.41
N GLU A 20 0.98 22.95 -1.11
CA GLU A 20 1.62 24.12 -0.51
C GLU A 20 3.14 24.08 -0.67
N ALA A 21 3.77 22.92 -0.41
CA ALA A 21 5.22 22.78 -0.53
C ALA A 21 5.72 22.94 -1.98
N LEU A 22 4.93 22.50 -2.95
CA LEU A 22 5.21 22.69 -4.38
C LEU A 22 5.09 24.18 -4.76
N ARG A 23 4.00 24.84 -4.36
CA ARG A 23 3.77 26.26 -4.64
C ARG A 23 4.84 27.17 -4.02
N ARG A 24 5.32 26.88 -2.80
CA ARG A 24 6.43 27.60 -2.17
C ARG A 24 7.76 27.49 -2.93
N ARG A 25 7.84 26.59 -3.91
CA ARG A 25 9.00 26.39 -4.80
C ARG A 25 8.74 26.90 -6.20
N ASP A 26 7.70 27.73 -6.37
CA ASP A 26 7.25 28.26 -7.66
C ASP A 26 6.91 27.17 -8.69
N ILE A 27 6.42 26.02 -8.18
CA ILE A 27 5.97 24.93 -9.01
C ILE A 27 4.46 25.01 -9.18
N GLU A 28 4.01 24.96 -10.42
CA GLU A 28 2.59 24.88 -10.77
C GLU A 28 2.01 23.54 -10.34
N ALA A 29 1.13 23.53 -9.32
CA ALA A 29 0.69 22.31 -8.68
C ALA A 29 -0.84 22.18 -8.62
N TYR A 30 -1.37 21.01 -9.01
CA TYR A 30 -2.79 20.73 -9.09
C TYR A 30 -3.17 19.41 -8.41
N HIS A 31 -4.35 19.39 -7.81
CA HIS A 31 -4.97 18.16 -7.32
C HIS A 31 -5.64 17.41 -8.48
N LEU A 32 -5.32 16.12 -8.59
CA LEU A 32 -5.82 15.23 -9.62
C LEU A 32 -6.63 14.08 -9.00
N PRO A 33 -7.97 14.05 -9.10
CA PRO A 33 -8.78 12.95 -8.58
C PRO A 33 -8.73 11.72 -9.51
N PRO A 34 -8.18 10.56 -9.08
CA PRO A 34 -7.98 9.40 -9.94
C PRO A 34 -9.27 8.72 -10.42
N THR A 35 -10.39 8.99 -9.76
CA THR A 35 -11.70 8.49 -10.19
C THR A 35 -12.32 9.30 -11.32
N ARG A 36 -11.61 10.32 -11.83
CA ARG A 36 -12.06 11.21 -12.89
C ARG A 36 -11.17 11.15 -14.13
N PHE A 37 -10.37 10.09 -14.25
CA PHE A 37 -9.65 9.85 -15.48
C PHE A 37 -10.60 9.65 -16.67
N LEU A 38 -10.23 10.23 -17.79
CA LEU A 38 -10.84 9.99 -19.07
C LEU A 38 -9.70 9.76 -20.08
N SER A 39 -9.58 8.53 -20.55
CA SER A 39 -8.57 8.10 -21.51
C SER A 39 -9.16 8.03 -22.92
N ARG A 40 -8.34 8.33 -23.92
CA ARG A 40 -8.72 8.27 -25.35
C ARG A 40 -7.67 7.51 -26.13
N ILE A 41 -8.13 6.70 -27.06
CA ILE A 41 -7.32 5.99 -28.05
C ILE A 41 -7.60 6.61 -29.41
N GLY A 42 -6.55 6.98 -30.14
CA GLY A 42 -6.69 7.64 -31.44
C GLY A 42 -7.09 9.12 -31.40
N LEU A 43 -7.30 9.69 -30.20
CA LEU A 43 -7.72 11.08 -29.99
C LEU A 43 -6.80 11.81 -29.00
N ARG A 44 -6.88 13.14 -28.97
CA ARG A 44 -6.16 13.99 -28.01
C ARG A 44 -7.14 14.88 -27.20
N PRO A 45 -6.81 15.24 -25.96
CA PRO A 45 -5.68 14.74 -25.16
C PRO A 45 -5.87 13.23 -24.90
N ARG A 46 -4.77 12.48 -24.78
CA ARG A 46 -4.81 11.01 -24.53
C ARG A 46 -5.39 10.71 -23.16
N VAL A 47 -4.98 11.48 -22.15
CA VAL A 47 -5.52 11.38 -20.79
C VAL A 47 -5.93 12.76 -20.32
N SER A 48 -7.10 12.85 -19.69
CA SER A 48 -7.61 14.09 -19.08
C SER A 48 -8.33 13.80 -17.76
N ILE A 49 -8.43 14.82 -16.92
CA ILE A 49 -9.23 14.80 -15.69
C ILE A 49 -10.17 15.99 -15.71
N ARG A 50 -11.48 15.76 -15.58
CA ARG A 50 -12.51 16.83 -15.62
C ARG A 50 -12.39 17.73 -16.85
N GLY A 51 -11.98 17.19 -17.99
CA GLY A 51 -11.78 17.94 -19.23
C GLY A 51 -10.41 18.62 -19.37
N TYR A 52 -9.60 18.68 -18.31
CA TYR A 52 -8.24 19.22 -18.37
C TYR A 52 -7.24 18.15 -18.80
N PRO A 53 -6.42 18.40 -19.84
CA PRO A 53 -5.33 17.52 -20.23
C PRO A 53 -4.35 17.30 -19.09
N ILE A 54 -3.85 16.05 -18.96
CA ILE A 54 -2.76 15.74 -18.03
C ILE A 54 -1.55 15.11 -18.73
N ASP A 55 -1.62 14.94 -20.04
CA ASP A 55 -0.50 14.45 -20.89
C ASP A 55 0.63 15.48 -21.05
N ASP A 56 0.45 16.70 -20.56
CA ASP A 56 1.43 17.80 -20.59
C ASP A 56 2.04 18.11 -19.20
N TYR A 57 1.79 17.25 -18.22
CA TYR A 57 2.42 17.38 -16.91
C TYR A 57 3.87 16.85 -16.94
N ASP A 58 4.76 17.48 -16.20
CA ASP A 58 6.14 17.03 -16.04
C ASP A 58 6.24 15.84 -15.08
N ALA A 59 5.42 15.87 -14.02
CA ALA A 59 5.40 14.81 -13.01
C ALA A 59 4.05 14.70 -12.29
N ILE A 60 3.79 13.52 -11.71
CA ILE A 60 2.63 13.28 -10.84
C ILE A 60 3.08 12.57 -9.56
N ILE A 61 2.76 13.15 -8.41
CA ILE A 61 2.92 12.51 -7.12
C ILE A 61 1.67 11.67 -6.87
N VAL A 62 1.80 10.36 -6.94
CA VAL A 62 0.70 9.42 -6.70
C VAL A 62 0.55 9.20 -5.20
N ARG A 63 -0.36 9.94 -4.59
CA ARG A 63 -0.60 9.82 -3.15
C ARG A 63 -1.51 8.66 -2.80
N ARG A 64 -2.48 8.37 -3.65
CA ARG A 64 -3.42 7.27 -3.43
C ARG A 64 -4.15 6.89 -4.71
N VAL A 65 -4.16 5.59 -5.00
CA VAL A 65 -5.10 4.97 -5.93
C VAL A 65 -6.25 4.40 -5.09
N PRO A 66 -7.49 4.87 -5.25
CA PRO A 66 -8.62 4.38 -4.45
C PRO A 66 -9.00 2.96 -4.88
N GLY A 67 -9.56 2.20 -3.95
CA GLY A 67 -10.19 0.91 -4.23
C GLY A 67 -11.43 1.06 -5.13
N GLY A 68 -11.94 -0.06 -5.62
CA GLY A 68 -13.12 -0.14 -6.49
C GLY A 68 -13.35 -1.58 -6.94
N SER A 69 -14.13 -1.77 -8.00
CA SER A 69 -14.18 -3.06 -8.68
C SER A 69 -12.81 -3.39 -9.30
N PRO A 70 -12.52 -4.67 -9.58
CA PRO A 70 -11.29 -5.03 -10.30
C PRO A 70 -11.07 -4.21 -11.57
N GLU A 71 -12.09 -4.07 -12.41
CA GLU A 71 -12.03 -3.25 -13.64
C GLU A 71 -11.62 -1.80 -13.35
N GLN A 72 -12.16 -1.18 -12.31
CA GLN A 72 -11.83 0.19 -11.95
C GLN A 72 -10.39 0.33 -11.44
N VAL A 73 -9.91 -0.67 -10.71
CA VAL A 73 -8.52 -0.66 -10.21
C VAL A 73 -7.56 -0.87 -11.36
N PHE A 74 -7.77 -1.89 -12.20
CA PHE A 74 -6.96 -2.13 -13.39
C PHE A 74 -6.93 -0.91 -14.31
N TYR A 75 -8.08 -0.35 -14.66
CA TYR A 75 -8.13 0.85 -15.50
C TYR A 75 -7.30 2.00 -14.94
N ARG A 76 -7.34 2.25 -13.63
CA ARG A 76 -6.53 3.31 -13.02
C ARG A 76 -5.04 3.01 -13.09
N MET A 77 -4.64 1.75 -12.89
CA MET A 77 -3.25 1.33 -13.01
C MET A 77 -2.78 1.43 -14.46
N ASP A 78 -3.57 0.97 -15.42
CA ASP A 78 -3.29 1.12 -16.86
C ASP A 78 -3.10 2.59 -17.27
N VAL A 79 -3.90 3.50 -16.68
CA VAL A 79 -3.72 4.94 -16.90
C VAL A 79 -2.38 5.42 -16.34
N LEU A 80 -1.95 4.95 -15.16
CA LEU A 80 -0.64 5.32 -14.61
C LEU A 80 0.49 4.80 -15.51
N HIS A 81 0.47 3.56 -15.94
CA HIS A 81 1.44 3.01 -16.89
C HIS A 81 1.44 3.83 -18.19
N ARG A 82 0.25 4.17 -18.69
CA ARG A 82 0.14 5.00 -19.90
C ARG A 82 0.75 6.39 -19.73
N LEU A 83 0.63 7.00 -18.57
CA LEU A 83 1.26 8.31 -18.29
C LEU A 83 2.79 8.18 -18.26
N GLU A 84 3.35 7.11 -17.70
CA GLU A 84 4.79 6.82 -17.78
C GLU A 84 5.27 6.62 -19.21
N ASP A 85 4.54 5.86 -20.04
CA ASP A 85 4.81 5.69 -21.48
C ASP A 85 4.79 7.01 -22.25
N LEU A 86 4.03 7.98 -21.78
CA LEU A 86 3.97 9.33 -22.35
C LEU A 86 5.12 10.23 -21.86
N GLY A 87 5.99 9.71 -21.01
CA GLY A 87 7.17 10.41 -20.47
C GLY A 87 6.91 11.24 -19.22
N ILE A 88 5.74 11.07 -18.57
CA ILE A 88 5.43 11.75 -17.32
C ILE A 88 6.07 10.99 -16.16
N TYR A 89 6.86 11.69 -15.34
CA TYR A 89 7.47 11.08 -14.17
C TYR A 89 6.44 10.83 -13.07
N LEU A 90 6.27 9.57 -12.66
CA LEU A 90 5.41 9.21 -11.53
C LEU A 90 6.22 8.94 -10.26
N MET A 91 5.78 9.51 -9.15
CA MET A 91 6.29 9.22 -7.81
C MET A 91 5.15 8.69 -6.91
N ASN A 92 5.10 7.38 -6.51
CA ASN A 92 5.97 6.33 -7.03
C ASN A 92 5.47 5.85 -8.40
N SER A 93 6.30 5.05 -9.10
CA SER A 93 5.95 4.44 -10.38
C SER A 93 4.72 3.51 -10.26
N ALA A 94 4.04 3.27 -11.36
CA ALA A 94 2.92 2.34 -11.40
C ALA A 94 3.35 0.94 -10.93
N GLU A 95 4.49 0.44 -11.41
CA GLU A 95 5.06 -0.84 -10.99
C GLU A 95 5.34 -0.90 -9.48
N SER A 96 5.95 0.13 -8.89
CA SER A 96 6.21 0.18 -7.44
C SER A 96 4.92 0.16 -6.62
N ILE A 97 3.85 0.79 -7.13
CA ILE A 97 2.55 0.79 -6.49
C ILE A 97 1.93 -0.61 -6.52
N GLU A 98 1.99 -1.30 -7.66
CA GLU A 98 1.49 -2.67 -7.82
C GLU A 98 2.22 -3.64 -6.90
N ARG A 99 3.56 -3.59 -6.85
CA ARG A 99 4.38 -4.39 -5.94
C ARG A 99 4.01 -4.14 -4.48
N ALA A 100 3.84 -2.88 -4.08
CA ALA A 100 3.60 -2.51 -2.69
C ALA A 100 2.16 -2.78 -2.19
N VAL A 101 1.17 -2.84 -3.07
CA VAL A 101 -0.23 -3.08 -2.68
C VAL A 101 -0.54 -4.56 -2.52
N ASP A 102 0.14 -5.43 -3.23
CA ASP A 102 0.03 -6.89 -3.16
C ASP A 102 0.91 -7.43 -2.03
N LYS A 103 0.29 -7.89 -0.96
CA LYS A 103 1.02 -8.42 0.22
C LYS A 103 1.79 -9.68 -0.08
N TYR A 104 1.28 -10.56 -0.96
CA TYR A 104 1.98 -11.78 -1.34
C TYR A 104 3.24 -11.42 -2.13
N TYR A 105 3.08 -10.64 -3.19
CA TYR A 105 4.21 -10.25 -4.03
C TYR A 105 5.25 -9.43 -3.27
N THR A 106 4.83 -8.46 -2.43
CA THR A 106 5.75 -7.74 -1.53
C THR A 106 6.54 -8.71 -0.63
N SER A 107 5.87 -9.71 -0.05
CA SER A 107 6.53 -10.67 0.85
C SER A 107 7.55 -11.54 0.11
N THR A 108 7.26 -11.99 -1.11
CA THR A 108 8.21 -12.77 -1.94
C THR A 108 9.43 -11.93 -2.33
N LEU A 109 9.23 -10.70 -2.77
CA LEU A 109 10.33 -9.79 -3.11
C LEU A 109 11.26 -9.53 -1.91
N LEU A 110 10.70 -9.32 -0.73
CA LEU A 110 11.48 -9.14 0.50
C LEU A 110 12.25 -10.42 0.88
N GLU A 111 11.64 -11.59 0.77
CA GLU A 111 12.27 -12.89 1.00
C GLU A 111 13.43 -13.12 0.03
N ASP A 112 13.21 -12.94 -1.27
CA ASP A 112 14.22 -13.08 -2.32
C ASP A 112 15.41 -12.12 -2.10
N ALA A 113 15.16 -10.94 -1.55
CA ALA A 113 16.19 -10.01 -1.13
C ALA A 113 16.90 -10.41 0.19
N GLY A 114 16.54 -11.53 0.81
CA GLY A 114 17.08 -11.98 2.10
C GLY A 114 16.66 -11.10 3.28
N ILE A 115 15.51 -10.44 3.18
CA ILE A 115 14.88 -9.69 4.28
C ILE A 115 13.93 -10.64 5.00
N LYS A 116 14.18 -10.87 6.28
CA LYS A 116 13.36 -11.76 7.10
C LYS A 116 11.92 -11.23 7.20
N THR A 117 10.97 -12.05 6.73
CA THR A 117 9.52 -11.83 6.86
C THR A 117 8.91 -12.86 7.80
N PRO A 118 7.73 -12.62 8.39
CA PRO A 118 7.01 -13.65 9.11
C PRO A 118 6.60 -14.80 8.17
N ARG A 119 6.57 -16.05 8.67
CA ARG A 119 6.11 -17.20 7.88
C ARG A 119 4.69 -16.95 7.38
N THR A 120 4.47 -17.21 6.11
CA THR A 120 3.22 -16.84 5.43
C THR A 120 2.83 -17.95 4.47
N VAL A 121 1.56 -18.32 4.45
CA VAL A 121 0.97 -19.22 3.46
C VAL A 121 -0.17 -18.51 2.76
N VAL A 122 -0.22 -18.64 1.44
CA VAL A 122 -1.26 -18.03 0.60
C VAL A 122 -1.88 -19.12 -0.28
N THR A 123 -3.20 -19.25 -0.26
CA THR A 123 -3.93 -20.27 -1.02
C THR A 123 -5.35 -19.80 -1.34
N GLU A 124 -5.99 -20.43 -2.32
CA GLU A 124 -7.44 -20.28 -2.61
C GLU A 124 -8.26 -21.47 -2.05
N SER A 125 -7.59 -22.49 -1.50
CA SER A 125 -8.21 -23.72 -1.00
C SER A 125 -8.49 -23.62 0.48
N TYR A 126 -9.75 -23.80 0.87
CA TYR A 126 -10.14 -23.89 2.28
C TYR A 126 -9.37 -24.98 3.04
N ARG A 127 -9.21 -26.18 2.44
CA ARG A 127 -8.52 -27.30 3.06
C ARG A 127 -7.06 -26.94 3.35
N GLU A 128 -6.36 -26.40 2.37
CA GLU A 128 -4.96 -25.98 2.51
C GLU A 128 -4.82 -24.82 3.52
N ALA A 129 -5.81 -23.92 3.61
CA ALA A 129 -5.81 -22.85 4.61
C ALA A 129 -5.91 -23.43 6.04
N MET A 130 -6.71 -24.48 6.26
CA MET A 130 -6.79 -25.15 7.57
C MET A 130 -5.48 -25.89 7.90
N GLU A 131 -4.88 -26.56 6.93
CA GLU A 131 -3.56 -27.20 7.08
C GLU A 131 -2.48 -26.17 7.41
N ALA A 132 -2.48 -25.03 6.71
CA ALA A 132 -1.56 -23.91 6.95
C ALA A 132 -1.75 -23.25 8.34
N PHE A 133 -2.96 -23.20 8.86
CA PHE A 133 -3.20 -22.73 10.23
C PHE A 133 -2.42 -23.55 11.25
N GLU A 134 -2.46 -24.89 11.12
CA GLU A 134 -1.71 -25.82 11.99
C GLU A 134 -0.19 -25.69 11.74
N GLU A 135 0.25 -25.66 10.47
CA GLU A 135 1.66 -25.53 10.09
C GLU A 135 2.29 -24.24 10.65
N LEU A 136 1.54 -23.16 10.69
CA LEU A 136 1.97 -21.86 11.25
C LEU A 136 1.89 -21.79 12.78
N GLY A 137 1.46 -22.87 13.44
CA GLY A 137 1.45 -22.99 14.91
C GLY A 137 0.15 -22.57 15.58
N GLY A 138 -0.96 -22.49 14.86
CA GLY A 138 -2.31 -22.25 15.42
C GLY A 138 -2.55 -20.83 15.95
N ASP A 139 -1.68 -19.87 15.66
CA ASP A 139 -1.87 -18.45 16.00
C ASP A 139 -1.43 -17.59 14.80
N VAL A 140 -2.37 -17.18 13.99
CA VAL A 140 -2.14 -16.50 12.73
C VAL A 140 -2.89 -15.18 12.61
N VAL A 141 -2.39 -14.31 11.75
CA VAL A 141 -3.11 -13.13 11.29
C VAL A 141 -3.57 -13.37 9.86
N VAL A 142 -4.87 -13.45 9.68
CA VAL A 142 -5.51 -13.52 8.36
C VAL A 142 -5.67 -12.09 7.83
N LYS A 143 -5.23 -11.87 6.60
CA LYS A 143 -5.24 -10.54 5.98
C LYS A 143 -5.91 -10.59 4.62
N PRO A 144 -6.65 -9.57 4.20
CA PRO A 144 -7.00 -9.45 2.79
C PRO A 144 -5.73 -9.25 1.96
N LEU A 145 -5.64 -9.88 0.79
CA LEU A 145 -4.47 -9.76 -0.10
C LEU A 145 -4.22 -8.30 -0.44
N PHE A 146 -5.26 -7.58 -0.83
CA PHE A 146 -5.24 -6.14 -1.06
C PHE A 146 -5.95 -5.41 0.09
N GLY A 147 -5.42 -4.28 0.52
CA GLY A 147 -6.02 -3.48 1.58
C GLY A 147 -4.99 -2.78 2.48
N SER A 148 -5.45 -1.79 3.22
CA SER A 148 -4.62 -0.94 4.06
C SER A 148 -5.32 -0.59 5.38
N PHE A 149 -4.66 0.16 6.26
CA PHE A 149 -5.18 0.66 7.54
C PHE A 149 -5.61 -0.42 8.55
N GLY A 150 -5.20 -1.67 8.35
CA GLY A 150 -5.60 -2.78 9.22
C GLY A 150 -7.08 -3.19 9.08
N VAL A 151 -7.75 -2.75 8.01
CA VAL A 151 -9.12 -3.17 7.71
C VAL A 151 -9.11 -4.61 7.22
N GLY A 152 -10.04 -5.44 7.75
CA GLY A 152 -10.17 -6.85 7.38
C GLY A 152 -9.11 -7.79 7.98
N MET A 153 -8.18 -7.30 8.83
CA MET A 153 -7.22 -8.16 9.52
C MET A 153 -7.86 -8.82 10.74
N ILE A 154 -7.71 -10.12 10.84
CA ILE A 154 -8.26 -10.95 11.95
C ILE A 154 -7.13 -11.80 12.50
N ARG A 155 -6.89 -11.77 13.82
CA ARG A 155 -6.05 -12.75 14.50
C ARG A 155 -6.91 -13.96 14.85
N VAL A 156 -6.42 -15.12 14.53
CA VAL A 156 -7.07 -16.41 14.73
C VAL A 156 -6.11 -17.31 15.50
N SER A 157 -6.51 -17.72 16.70
CA SER A 157 -5.71 -18.59 17.59
C SER A 157 -6.51 -19.75 18.13
N ASP A 158 -7.63 -20.06 17.50
CA ASP A 158 -8.55 -21.13 17.86
C ASP A 158 -9.04 -21.82 16.57
N PRO A 159 -9.03 -23.18 16.51
CA PRO A 159 -9.44 -23.91 15.30
C PRO A 159 -10.90 -23.69 14.87
N ASP A 160 -11.83 -23.52 15.83
CA ASP A 160 -13.24 -23.27 15.50
C ASP A 160 -13.41 -21.87 14.90
N LEU A 161 -12.68 -20.88 15.45
CA LEU A 161 -12.62 -19.53 14.85
C LEU A 161 -11.98 -19.57 13.46
N ALA A 162 -10.91 -20.36 13.25
CA ALA A 162 -10.29 -20.55 11.94
C ALA A 162 -11.31 -21.07 10.93
N HIS A 163 -12.01 -22.13 11.28
CA HIS A 163 -13.07 -22.70 10.45
C HIS A 163 -14.09 -21.65 10.02
N ARG A 164 -14.62 -20.87 10.97
CA ARG A 164 -15.66 -19.84 10.68
C ARG A 164 -15.12 -18.73 9.79
N VAL A 165 -13.94 -18.22 10.08
CA VAL A 165 -13.31 -17.14 9.31
C VAL A 165 -13.00 -17.61 7.89
N PHE A 166 -12.45 -18.83 7.73
CA PHE A 166 -12.10 -19.35 6.42
C PHE A 166 -13.34 -19.68 5.59
N ARG A 167 -14.43 -20.20 6.20
CA ARG A 167 -15.71 -20.35 5.50
C ARG A 167 -16.28 -19.02 5.00
N ALA A 168 -16.13 -17.95 5.79
CA ALA A 168 -16.58 -16.63 5.35
C ALA A 168 -15.75 -16.09 4.15
N ILE A 169 -14.43 -16.38 4.11
CA ILE A 169 -13.57 -16.03 2.96
C ILE A 169 -13.95 -16.86 1.72
N GLU A 170 -14.25 -18.14 1.88
CA GLU A 170 -14.68 -19.03 0.80
C GLU A 170 -15.96 -18.52 0.14
N LEU A 171 -16.94 -18.09 0.93
CA LEU A 171 -18.21 -17.56 0.43
C LEU A 171 -18.05 -16.37 -0.52
N ILE A 172 -17.03 -15.55 -0.30
CA ILE A 172 -16.72 -14.39 -1.15
C ILE A 172 -15.67 -14.71 -2.21
N ARG A 173 -15.26 -15.97 -2.35
CA ARG A 173 -14.19 -16.42 -3.25
C ARG A 173 -12.89 -15.63 -3.05
N GLY A 174 -12.56 -15.38 -1.77
CA GLY A 174 -11.36 -14.65 -1.39
C GLY A 174 -10.13 -15.54 -1.35
N VAL A 175 -8.95 -14.90 -1.39
CA VAL A 175 -7.66 -15.55 -1.19
C VAL A 175 -7.35 -15.59 0.31
N TYR A 176 -6.93 -16.72 0.80
CA TYR A 176 -6.43 -16.88 2.16
C TYR A 176 -4.98 -16.44 2.23
N TYR A 177 -4.70 -15.34 2.90
CA TYR A 177 -3.36 -14.91 3.25
C TYR A 177 -3.21 -15.07 4.77
N LEU A 178 -2.54 -16.15 5.17
CA LEU A 178 -2.28 -16.49 6.56
C LEU A 178 -0.83 -16.17 6.90
N GLN A 179 -0.60 -15.42 7.95
CA GLN A 179 0.74 -15.10 8.41
C GLN A 179 0.85 -15.41 9.90
N GLU A 180 1.95 -16.04 10.34
CA GLU A 180 2.19 -16.28 11.77
C GLU A 180 2.04 -14.99 12.57
N TYR A 181 1.46 -15.08 13.74
CA TYR A 181 1.41 -13.94 14.65
C TYR A 181 2.76 -13.72 15.32
N ILE A 182 3.31 -12.53 15.15
CA ILE A 182 4.55 -12.13 15.82
C ILE A 182 4.20 -11.37 17.11
N PRO A 183 4.60 -11.89 18.29
CA PRO A 183 4.42 -11.18 19.56
C PRO A 183 5.28 -9.92 19.61
N HIS A 184 4.70 -8.78 19.31
CA HIS A 184 5.40 -7.48 19.23
C HIS A 184 5.02 -6.50 20.34
N ARG A 185 4.35 -6.97 21.41
CA ARG A 185 3.94 -6.15 22.57
C ARG A 185 3.16 -4.90 22.17
N ASN A 186 2.28 -5.02 21.20
CA ASN A 186 1.47 -3.95 20.61
C ASN A 186 2.28 -2.75 20.09
N ARG A 187 3.48 -3.00 19.57
CA ARG A 187 4.39 -1.97 19.03
C ARG A 187 4.94 -2.39 17.70
N ASP A 188 5.08 -1.43 16.80
CA ASP A 188 5.86 -1.58 15.57
C ASP A 188 6.62 -0.30 15.24
N ILE A 189 7.60 -0.42 14.35
CA ILE A 189 8.39 0.70 13.85
C ILE A 189 7.94 0.99 12.43
N ARG A 190 7.78 2.28 12.12
CA ARG A 190 7.56 2.75 10.77
C ARG A 190 8.68 3.69 10.35
N ALA A 191 9.43 3.27 9.35
CA ALA A 191 10.39 4.10 8.63
C ALA A 191 9.75 4.69 7.38
N PHE A 192 10.04 5.95 7.10
CA PHE A 192 9.61 6.64 5.89
C PHE A 192 10.85 6.98 5.06
N VAL A 193 11.00 6.27 3.94
CA VAL A 193 12.15 6.40 3.04
C VAL A 193 11.81 7.37 1.91
N ILE A 194 12.72 8.28 1.60
CA ILE A 194 12.66 9.16 0.44
C ILE A 194 14.03 9.09 -0.26
N GLY A 195 14.02 8.60 -1.50
CA GLY A 195 15.27 8.34 -2.22
C GLY A 195 16.12 7.31 -1.50
N ASP A 196 17.31 7.70 -1.10
CA ASP A 196 18.34 6.87 -0.47
C ASP A 196 18.48 7.05 1.05
N ARG A 197 17.53 7.72 1.69
CA ARG A 197 17.59 8.00 3.14
C ARG A 197 16.26 7.76 3.84
N VAL A 198 16.32 7.44 5.12
CA VAL A 198 15.17 7.47 6.02
C VAL A 198 14.89 8.92 6.40
N ALA A 199 13.83 9.49 5.83
CA ALA A 199 13.46 10.89 6.07
C ALA A 199 12.78 11.10 7.42
N ALA A 200 12.08 10.07 7.94
CA ALA A 200 11.44 10.09 9.25
C ALA A 200 11.20 8.65 9.74
N SER A 201 11.15 8.49 11.05
CA SER A 201 10.77 7.22 11.66
C SER A 201 10.00 7.42 12.96
N MET A 202 9.14 6.45 13.29
CA MET A 202 8.32 6.47 14.48
C MET A 202 8.11 5.06 15.02
N ILE A 203 7.88 4.96 16.32
CA ILE A 203 7.26 3.79 16.93
C ILE A 203 5.76 4.04 17.05
N ARG A 204 4.97 3.05 16.60
CA ARG A 204 3.52 3.04 16.81
C ARG A 204 3.19 2.11 17.95
N ILE A 205 2.26 2.51 18.80
CA ILE A 205 1.84 1.78 20.00
C ILE A 205 0.32 1.66 19.94
N GLY A 206 -0.18 0.43 19.85
CA GLY A 206 -1.61 0.12 19.84
C GLY A 206 -2.15 -0.19 21.23
N ALA A 207 -3.46 -0.09 21.39
CA ALA A 207 -4.16 -0.61 22.58
C ALA A 207 -4.23 -2.15 22.56
N ASP A 208 -4.28 -2.73 21.36
CA ASP A 208 -4.21 -4.16 21.09
C ASP A 208 -3.05 -4.48 20.12
N TRP A 209 -3.04 -5.69 19.58
CA TRP A 209 -2.03 -6.11 18.60
C TRP A 209 -2.04 -5.30 17.27
N ARG A 210 -3.09 -4.51 17.00
CA ARG A 210 -3.16 -3.61 15.85
C ARG A 210 -2.62 -2.24 16.21
N THR A 211 -1.51 -1.87 15.63
CA THR A 211 -0.78 -0.62 15.91
C THR A 211 -1.16 0.54 14.99
N ASN A 212 -2.10 0.29 14.04
CA ASN A 212 -2.51 1.28 13.05
C ASN A 212 -3.07 2.55 13.72
N ILE A 213 -2.60 3.72 13.29
CA ILE A 213 -3.07 5.02 13.78
C ILE A 213 -4.57 5.19 13.54
N SER A 214 -5.09 4.71 12.40
CA SER A 214 -6.52 4.69 12.07
C SER A 214 -7.38 3.85 13.03
N ARG A 215 -6.74 3.02 13.86
CA ARG A 215 -7.36 2.18 14.91
C ARG A 215 -7.10 2.70 16.32
N GLY A 216 -6.69 3.95 16.46
CA GLY A 216 -6.39 4.57 17.76
C GLY A 216 -4.95 4.35 18.26
N GLY A 217 -4.07 3.78 17.44
CA GLY A 217 -2.65 3.69 17.76
C GLY A 217 -2.02 5.08 17.92
N ARG A 218 -1.02 5.17 18.79
CA ARG A 218 -0.26 6.40 19.05
C ARG A 218 1.11 6.31 18.43
N ALA A 219 1.56 7.39 17.80
CA ALA A 219 2.90 7.50 17.24
C ALA A 219 3.80 8.32 18.16
N LYS A 220 5.07 7.90 18.29
CA LYS A 220 6.14 8.68 18.91
C LYS A 220 7.33 8.71 17.97
N PRO A 221 8.04 9.83 17.83
CA PRO A 221 9.29 9.88 17.09
C PRO A 221 10.26 8.81 17.58
N LEU A 222 11.03 8.24 16.67
CA LEU A 222 12.04 7.24 16.97
C LEU A 222 13.26 7.51 16.09
N THR A 223 14.45 7.47 16.67
CA THR A 223 15.71 7.39 15.91
C THR A 223 16.00 5.91 15.68
N LEU A 224 16.17 5.51 14.43
CA LEU A 224 16.52 4.12 14.11
C LEU A 224 17.97 3.81 14.51
N SER A 225 18.21 2.55 14.83
CA SER A 225 19.59 2.05 14.85
C SER A 225 20.12 1.93 13.41
N PRO A 226 21.45 1.94 13.21
CA PRO A 226 22.02 1.78 11.87
C PRO A 226 21.51 0.54 11.12
N GLU A 227 21.34 -0.58 11.83
CA GLU A 227 20.84 -1.83 11.26
C GLU A 227 19.40 -1.71 10.75
N LEU A 228 18.53 -1.02 11.52
CA LEU A 228 17.14 -0.80 11.12
C LEU A 228 17.01 0.22 9.99
N GLU A 229 17.91 1.19 9.96
CA GLU A 229 18.00 2.14 8.84
C GLU A 229 18.43 1.43 7.56
N GLU A 230 19.51 0.64 7.61
CA GLU A 230 19.97 -0.16 6.47
C GLU A 230 18.90 -1.13 5.98
N LEU A 231 18.25 -1.85 6.90
CA LEU A 231 17.14 -2.75 6.57
C LEU A 231 15.98 -2.01 5.88
N SER A 232 15.64 -0.81 6.36
CA SER A 232 14.58 0.01 5.79
C SER A 232 14.91 0.47 4.38
N LEU A 233 16.16 0.89 4.15
CA LEU A 233 16.66 1.30 2.84
C LEU A 233 16.70 0.10 1.87
N LYS A 234 17.17 -1.06 2.35
CA LYS A 234 17.18 -2.30 1.56
C LYS A 234 15.76 -2.67 1.12
N ALA A 235 14.80 -2.66 2.04
CA ALA A 235 13.41 -2.99 1.75
C ALA A 235 12.73 -1.99 0.78
N ALA A 236 13.14 -0.73 0.80
CA ALA A 236 12.60 0.28 -0.11
C ALA A 236 13.16 0.21 -1.53
N ARG A 237 14.28 -0.50 -1.75
CA ARG A 237 14.91 -0.68 -3.07
C ARG A 237 14.40 -1.91 -3.82
N VAL A 238 13.74 -2.81 -3.14
CA VAL A 238 13.14 -4.03 -3.68
C VAL A 238 11.78 -3.74 -4.32
#